data_17e14fa13f70bb908842c4171cdf2cea
#
_entry.id   17e14fa13f70bb908842c4171cdf2cea
#
_cell.length_a   1.000
_cell.length_b   1.000
_cell.length_c   1.000
_cell.angle_alpha   90.00
_cell.angle_beta   90.00
_cell.angle_gamma   90.00
#
_symmetry.space_group_name_H-M   'P 1'
#
loop_
_entity.id
_entity.type
_entity.pdbx_description
1 polymer ?
#
loop_
_entity_poly.entity_id
_entity_poly.type
_entity_poly.pdbx_seq_one_letter_code
_entity_poly.pdbx_strand_id
1 'polypeptide(L)'
;MTGVQTCALPISHARSCNVDRNAAAAGITYEGADVSLLDTAADGEVLAALAQWPALLREAGDLRAPHRVAHYLEDLAATYHKWYNVERVVPMELTDPEARGEQAEALRIAKAPEPARAAARLKLNDAVKTVIAEGLDLLGVAAPDRM
;
A
#
# COMPACT_ATOMS: atom_id res chain seq x y z
N MET A 1 21.71 2.87 13.18
CA MET A 1 20.30 2.73 12.78
C MET A 1 19.44 2.81 14.02
N THR A 2 18.55 3.73 14.06
CA THR A 2 17.58 3.83 15.15
C THR A 2 16.46 2.83 14.93
N GLY A 3 15.98 2.15 15.98
CA GLY A 3 14.92 1.13 15.91
C GLY A 3 13.58 1.63 15.34
N VAL A 4 13.42 2.95 15.17
CA VAL A 4 12.24 3.59 14.59
C VAL A 4 12.11 3.32 13.09
N GLN A 5 13.20 3.27 12.34
CA GLN A 5 13.20 2.98 10.91
C GLN A 5 12.88 1.52 10.61
N THR A 6 13.35 0.62 11.45
CA THR A 6 13.10 -0.83 11.31
C THR A 6 11.63 -1.20 11.55
N CYS A 7 10.88 -0.38 12.32
CA CYS A 7 9.46 -0.61 12.60
C CYS A 7 8.53 -0.10 11.48
N ALA A 8 8.91 0.91 10.72
CA ALA A 8 8.06 1.51 9.69
C ALA A 8 7.75 0.55 8.53
N LEU A 9 8.72 -0.26 8.11
CA LEU A 9 8.56 -1.19 6.99
C LEU A 9 7.63 -2.37 7.31
N PRO A 10 7.80 -3.09 8.44
CA PRO A 10 6.85 -4.10 8.88
C PRO A 10 5.43 -3.55 9.09
N ILE A 11 5.29 -2.32 9.61
CA ILE A 11 4.00 -1.65 9.78
C ILE A 11 3.34 -1.38 8.43
N SER A 12 4.09 -0.94 7.43
CA SER A 12 3.57 -0.69 6.08
C SER A 12 3.09 -1.99 5.43
N HIS A 13 3.83 -3.08 5.58
CA HIS A 13 3.43 -4.40 5.11
C HIS A 13 2.16 -4.87 5.82
N ALA A 14 2.10 -4.83 7.14
CA ALA A 14 0.93 -5.22 7.92
C ALA A 14 -0.32 -4.37 7.58
N ARG A 15 -0.12 -3.07 7.31
CA ARG A 15 -1.19 -2.17 6.85
C ARG A 15 -1.72 -2.57 5.48
N SER A 16 -0.85 -2.88 4.53
CA SER A 16 -1.27 -3.34 3.19
C SER A 16 -2.02 -4.68 3.25
N CYS A 17 -1.60 -5.61 4.10
CA CYS A 17 -2.33 -6.85 4.37
C CYS A 17 -3.71 -6.59 4.99
N ASN A 18 -3.83 -5.56 5.85
CA ASN A 18 -5.13 -5.18 6.42
C ASN A 18 -6.08 -4.61 5.36
N VAL A 19 -5.56 -3.83 4.41
CA VAL A 19 -6.35 -3.35 3.25
C VAL A 19 -6.89 -4.53 2.46
N ASP A 20 -6.08 -5.55 2.18
CA ASP A 20 -6.50 -6.75 1.47
C ASP A 20 -7.61 -7.50 2.21
N ARG A 21 -7.47 -7.67 3.53
CA ARG A 21 -8.52 -8.33 4.35
C ARG A 21 -9.84 -7.56 4.33
N ASN A 22 -9.77 -6.25 4.46
CA ASN A 22 -10.94 -5.38 4.44
C ASN A 22 -11.61 -5.38 3.06
N ALA A 23 -10.82 -5.38 1.98
CA ALA A 23 -11.32 -5.47 0.62
C ALA A 23 -12.04 -6.82 0.38
N ALA A 24 -11.44 -7.92 0.82
CA ALA A 24 -12.06 -9.25 0.73
C ALA A 24 -13.38 -9.31 1.51
N ALA A 25 -13.43 -8.74 2.71
CA ALA A 25 -14.67 -8.65 3.50
C ALA A 25 -15.74 -7.80 2.82
N ALA A 26 -15.35 -6.78 2.04
CA ALA A 26 -16.25 -5.95 1.24
C ALA A 26 -16.58 -6.54 -0.14
N GLY A 27 -16.04 -7.71 -0.48
CA GLY A 27 -16.25 -8.36 -1.79
C GLY A 27 -15.52 -7.69 -2.94
N ILE A 28 -14.51 -6.86 -2.67
CA ILE A 28 -13.69 -6.18 -3.68
C ILE A 28 -12.53 -7.10 -4.07
N THR A 29 -12.39 -7.36 -5.38
CA THR A 29 -11.27 -8.10 -5.95
C THR A 29 -10.56 -7.24 -7.00
N TYR A 30 -9.31 -7.54 -7.29
CA TYR A 30 -8.56 -6.82 -8.33
C TYR A 30 -8.41 -7.62 -9.63
N GLU A 31 -9.07 -8.78 -9.74
CA GLU A 31 -9.09 -9.53 -11.00
C GLU A 31 -9.76 -8.71 -12.10
N GLY A 32 -9.06 -8.55 -13.21
CA GLY A 32 -9.54 -7.73 -14.32
C GLY A 32 -9.57 -6.21 -14.05
N ALA A 33 -8.93 -5.75 -12.97
CA ALA A 33 -8.91 -4.33 -12.64
C ALA A 33 -8.25 -3.48 -13.74
N ASP A 34 -8.93 -2.41 -14.12
CA ASP A 34 -8.41 -1.44 -15.08
C ASP A 34 -7.50 -0.42 -14.38
N VAL A 35 -6.19 -0.60 -14.57
CA VAL A 35 -5.17 0.27 -13.98
C VAL A 35 -5.15 1.67 -14.57
N SER A 36 -5.81 1.92 -15.70
CA SER A 36 -5.95 3.27 -16.28
C SER A 36 -6.77 4.20 -15.38
N LEU A 37 -7.53 3.66 -14.45
CA LEU A 37 -8.29 4.40 -13.45
C LEU A 37 -7.42 4.95 -12.30
N LEU A 38 -6.15 4.61 -12.25
CA LEU A 38 -5.15 5.18 -11.33
C LEU A 38 -4.63 6.50 -11.91
N ASP A 39 -5.44 7.53 -11.83
CA ASP A 39 -5.23 8.82 -12.51
C ASP A 39 -4.98 10.00 -11.57
N THR A 40 -4.95 9.77 -10.25
CA THR A 40 -4.63 10.82 -9.29
C THR A 40 -3.12 11.05 -9.17
N ALA A 41 -2.74 12.23 -8.71
CA ALA A 41 -1.34 12.54 -8.44
C ALA A 41 -0.72 11.56 -7.42
N ALA A 42 -1.48 11.19 -6.39
CA ALA A 42 -1.04 10.24 -5.37
C ALA A 42 -0.84 8.83 -5.94
N ASP A 43 -1.75 8.36 -6.82
CA ASP A 43 -1.59 7.09 -7.53
C ASP A 43 -0.31 7.10 -8.39
N GLY A 44 -0.06 8.20 -9.09
CA GLY A 44 1.13 8.40 -9.92
C GLY A 44 2.44 8.37 -9.12
N GLU A 45 2.47 8.95 -7.93
CA GLU A 45 3.66 8.92 -7.05
C GLU A 45 4.01 7.47 -6.65
N VAL A 46 3.02 6.66 -6.29
CA VAL A 46 3.23 5.24 -5.94
C VAL A 46 3.68 4.43 -7.15
N LEU A 47 3.04 4.63 -8.31
CA LEU A 47 3.43 3.94 -9.56
C LEU A 47 4.86 4.28 -9.96
N ALA A 48 5.26 5.55 -9.87
CA ALA A 48 6.63 5.97 -10.17
C ALA A 48 7.65 5.36 -9.20
N ALA A 49 7.33 5.27 -7.92
CA ALA A 49 8.17 4.61 -6.93
C ALA A 49 8.32 3.10 -7.24
N LEU A 50 7.23 2.40 -7.55
CA LEU A 50 7.26 0.98 -7.91
C LEU A 50 8.06 0.72 -9.19
N ALA A 51 7.99 1.60 -10.18
CA ALA A 51 8.71 1.47 -11.44
C ALA A 51 10.26 1.48 -11.26
N GLN A 52 10.75 2.02 -10.17
CA GLN A 52 12.19 2.06 -9.87
C GLN A 52 12.73 0.72 -9.33
N TRP A 53 11.87 -0.14 -8.80
CA TRP A 53 12.28 -1.35 -8.10
C TRP A 53 13.21 -2.28 -8.91
N PRO A 54 12.92 -2.62 -10.17
CA PRO A 54 13.78 -3.53 -10.94
C PRO A 54 15.19 -2.96 -11.21
N ALA A 55 15.26 -1.65 -11.47
CA ALA A 55 16.53 -0.98 -11.71
C ALA A 55 17.36 -0.87 -10.44
N LEU A 56 16.70 -0.54 -9.32
CA LEU A 56 17.31 -0.47 -8.00
C LEU A 56 17.91 -1.80 -7.58
N LEU A 57 17.16 -2.91 -7.75
CA LEU A 57 17.64 -4.24 -7.41
C LEU A 57 18.91 -4.60 -8.17
N ARG A 58 18.93 -4.32 -9.47
CA ARG A 58 20.10 -4.57 -10.32
C ARG A 58 21.29 -3.76 -9.83
N GLU A 59 21.11 -2.47 -9.63
CA GLU A 59 22.17 -1.58 -9.16
C GLU A 59 22.68 -1.97 -7.77
N ALA A 60 21.80 -2.28 -6.84
CA ALA A 60 22.18 -2.73 -5.50
C ALA A 60 22.97 -4.04 -5.53
N GLY A 61 22.63 -4.95 -6.42
CA GLY A 61 23.36 -6.21 -6.64
C GLY A 61 24.74 -5.95 -7.24
N ASP A 62 24.82 -5.19 -8.30
CA ASP A 62 26.09 -4.88 -9.00
C ASP A 62 27.09 -4.17 -8.07
N LEU A 63 26.61 -3.25 -7.26
CA LEU A 63 27.42 -2.49 -6.31
C LEU A 63 27.61 -3.20 -4.95
N ARG A 64 26.96 -4.34 -4.73
CA ARG A 64 26.93 -5.04 -3.43
C ARG A 64 26.53 -4.08 -2.29
N ALA A 65 25.49 -3.30 -2.52
CA ALA A 65 25.05 -2.22 -1.65
C ALA A 65 23.61 -2.46 -1.12
N PRO A 66 23.42 -3.41 -0.17
CA PRO A 66 22.10 -3.75 0.35
C PRO A 66 21.40 -2.58 1.06
N HIS A 67 22.12 -1.60 1.57
CA HIS A 67 21.57 -0.39 2.18
C HIS A 67 20.71 0.43 1.19
N ARG A 68 20.95 0.33 -0.11
CA ARG A 68 20.13 0.97 -1.14
C ARG A 68 18.73 0.39 -1.19
N VAL A 69 18.59 -0.93 -0.97
CA VAL A 69 17.29 -1.59 -0.85
C VAL A 69 16.55 -1.05 0.38
N ALA A 70 17.22 -0.94 1.53
CA ALA A 70 16.63 -0.41 2.74
C ALA A 70 16.10 1.02 2.56
N HIS A 71 16.92 1.92 2.01
CA HIS A 71 16.50 3.31 1.74
C HIS A 71 15.33 3.40 0.76
N TYR A 72 15.37 2.60 -0.30
CA TYR A 72 14.24 2.56 -1.25
C TYR A 72 12.95 2.13 -0.58
N LEU A 73 12.99 1.09 0.27
CA LEU A 73 11.81 0.61 0.99
C LEU A 73 11.26 1.66 1.96
N GLU A 74 12.14 2.42 2.62
CA GLU A 74 11.74 3.54 3.49
C GLU A 74 10.99 4.62 2.69
N ASP A 75 11.51 4.99 1.54
CA ASP A 75 10.89 5.98 0.64
C ASP A 75 9.55 5.46 0.07
N LEU A 76 9.51 4.19 -0.34
CA LEU A 76 8.28 3.54 -0.80
C LEU A 76 7.22 3.50 0.31
N ALA A 77 7.61 3.13 1.53
CA ALA A 77 6.72 3.10 2.68
C ALA A 77 6.15 4.50 2.99
N ALA A 78 6.97 5.55 2.94
CA ALA A 78 6.53 6.93 3.14
C ALA A 78 5.54 7.36 2.06
N THR A 79 5.81 7.05 0.80
CA THR A 79 4.92 7.33 -0.34
C THR A 79 3.60 6.56 -0.21
N TYR A 80 3.66 5.29 0.18
CA TYR A 80 2.48 4.47 0.44
C TYR A 80 1.61 5.03 1.58
N HIS A 81 2.21 5.47 2.69
CA HIS A 81 1.46 6.07 3.80
C HIS A 81 0.75 7.36 3.40
N LYS A 82 1.43 8.20 2.62
CA LYS A 82 0.84 9.43 2.07
C LYS A 82 -0.36 9.10 1.16
N TRP A 83 -0.19 8.16 0.26
CA TRP A 83 -1.25 7.67 -0.62
C TRP A 83 -2.42 7.09 0.18
N TYR A 84 -2.16 6.21 1.14
CA TYR A 84 -3.18 5.59 1.99
C TYR A 84 -4.02 6.61 2.76
N ASN A 85 -3.44 7.73 3.17
CA ASN A 85 -4.14 8.77 3.91
C ASN A 85 -5.10 9.60 3.03
N VAL A 86 -4.81 9.74 1.74
CA VAL A 86 -5.61 10.57 0.83
C VAL A 86 -6.53 9.76 -0.05
N GLU A 87 -6.14 8.53 -0.39
CA GLU A 87 -6.89 7.65 -1.28
C GLU A 87 -7.57 6.52 -0.49
N ARG A 88 -8.78 6.17 -0.91
CA ARG A 88 -9.55 5.09 -0.29
C ARG A 88 -9.60 3.89 -1.22
N VAL A 89 -9.29 2.72 -0.69
CA VAL A 89 -9.44 1.42 -1.37
C VAL A 89 -10.75 0.77 -0.96
N VAL A 90 -11.11 0.84 0.32
CA VAL A 90 -12.30 0.21 0.89
C VAL A 90 -13.22 1.29 1.49
N PRO A 91 -14.54 1.15 1.39
CA PRO A 91 -15.49 2.02 2.09
C PRO A 91 -15.20 2.07 3.60
N MET A 92 -15.43 3.23 4.19
CA MET A 92 -15.06 3.54 5.58
C MET A 92 -15.79 2.72 6.66
N GLU A 93 -16.76 1.92 6.28
CA GLU A 93 -17.63 1.14 7.19
C GLU A 93 -16.91 0.20 8.16
N LEU A 94 -15.73 -0.27 7.79
CA LEU A 94 -15.02 -1.30 8.53
C LEU A 94 -13.96 -0.73 9.50
N THR A 95 -13.75 0.59 9.52
CA THR A 95 -12.60 1.16 10.23
C THR A 95 -12.94 2.23 11.27
N ASP A 96 -14.17 2.74 11.34
CA ASP A 96 -14.53 3.79 12.29
C ASP A 96 -15.71 3.38 13.18
N PRO A 97 -15.43 2.95 14.43
CA PRO A 97 -16.49 2.60 15.39
C PRO A 97 -17.28 3.81 15.92
N GLU A 98 -16.84 5.04 15.67
CA GLU A 98 -17.49 6.25 16.19
C GLU A 98 -18.50 6.88 15.21
N ALA A 99 -18.49 6.50 13.94
CA ALA A 99 -19.42 7.00 12.96
C ALA A 99 -20.80 6.33 13.14
N ARG A 100 -21.77 7.05 13.70
CA ARG A 100 -23.15 6.55 13.94
C ARG A 100 -24.20 7.41 13.24
N GLY A 101 -25.24 6.76 12.67
CA GLY A 101 -26.45 7.38 12.15
C GLY A 101 -26.48 7.65 10.64
N GLU A 102 -27.62 8.17 10.13
CA GLU A 102 -27.85 8.43 8.70
C GLU A 102 -26.84 9.37 8.05
N GLN A 103 -26.31 10.35 8.81
CA GLN A 103 -25.28 11.27 8.30
C GLN A 103 -23.93 10.57 8.07
N ALA A 104 -23.60 9.61 8.92
CA ALA A 104 -22.40 8.79 8.74
C ALA A 104 -22.55 7.89 7.51
N GLU A 105 -23.72 7.32 7.28
CA GLU A 105 -24.02 6.50 6.11
C GLU A 105 -23.93 7.31 4.81
N ALA A 106 -24.55 8.50 4.79
CA ALA A 106 -24.45 9.40 3.65
C ALA A 106 -23.01 9.82 3.34
N LEU A 107 -22.17 10.04 4.37
CA LEU A 107 -20.76 10.39 4.22
C LEU A 107 -19.94 9.19 3.73
N ARG A 108 -20.28 7.98 4.15
CA ARG A 108 -19.68 6.72 3.69
C ARG A 108 -19.93 6.49 2.20
N ILE A 109 -21.18 6.61 1.78
CA ILE A 109 -21.57 6.47 0.37
C ILE A 109 -20.91 7.55 -0.49
N ALA A 110 -20.86 8.79 -0.02
CA ALA A 110 -20.26 9.90 -0.75
C ALA A 110 -18.72 9.80 -0.89
N LYS A 111 -18.06 9.09 0.05
CA LYS A 111 -16.60 8.90 0.06
C LYS A 111 -16.16 7.50 -0.40
N ALA A 112 -17.11 6.61 -0.66
CA ALA A 112 -16.77 5.29 -1.19
C ALA A 112 -16.19 5.45 -2.60
N PRO A 113 -15.04 4.82 -2.89
CA PRO A 113 -14.53 4.83 -4.25
C PRO A 113 -15.45 4.03 -5.16
N GLU A 114 -15.53 4.43 -6.43
CA GLU A 114 -16.20 3.63 -7.45
C GLU A 114 -15.62 2.20 -7.46
N PRO A 115 -16.44 1.13 -7.59
CA PRO A 115 -15.97 -0.25 -7.49
C PRO A 115 -14.79 -0.58 -8.43
N ALA A 116 -14.82 -0.06 -9.66
CA ALA A 116 -13.73 -0.26 -10.61
C ALA A 116 -12.43 0.44 -10.16
N ARG A 117 -12.53 1.63 -9.61
CA ARG A 117 -11.39 2.37 -9.05
C ARG A 117 -10.86 1.70 -7.77
N ALA A 118 -11.75 1.20 -6.92
CA ALA A 118 -11.38 0.44 -5.74
C ALA A 118 -10.57 -0.82 -6.12
N ALA A 119 -10.99 -1.54 -7.15
CA ALA A 119 -10.27 -2.71 -7.67
C ALA A 119 -8.87 -2.33 -8.21
N ALA A 120 -8.76 -1.23 -8.96
CA ALA A 120 -7.47 -0.72 -9.45
C ALA A 120 -6.53 -0.35 -8.30
N ARG A 121 -7.03 0.35 -7.28
CA ARG A 121 -6.27 0.72 -6.08
C ARG A 121 -5.88 -0.49 -5.24
N LEU A 122 -6.73 -1.51 -5.16
CA LEU A 122 -6.39 -2.76 -4.48
C LEU A 122 -5.23 -3.47 -5.18
N LYS A 123 -5.20 -3.46 -6.51
CA LYS A 123 -4.08 -3.99 -7.29
C LYS A 123 -2.78 -3.21 -7.03
N LEU A 124 -2.87 -1.89 -6.94
CA LEU A 124 -1.73 -1.05 -6.56
C LEU A 124 -1.22 -1.36 -5.16
N ASN A 125 -2.13 -1.53 -4.19
CA ASN A 125 -1.81 -1.96 -2.83
C ASN A 125 -1.08 -3.30 -2.79
N ASP A 126 -1.54 -4.28 -3.57
CA ASP A 126 -0.90 -5.60 -3.68
C ASP A 126 0.52 -5.50 -4.25
N ALA A 127 0.74 -4.65 -5.25
CA ALA A 127 2.07 -4.40 -5.80
C ALA A 127 3.02 -3.80 -4.76
N VAL A 128 2.58 -2.82 -3.97
CA VAL A 128 3.38 -2.25 -2.87
C VAL A 128 3.69 -3.30 -1.82
N LYS A 129 2.69 -4.07 -1.41
CA LYS A 129 2.85 -5.17 -0.44
C LYS A 129 3.91 -6.17 -0.91
N THR A 130 3.84 -6.59 -2.16
CA THR A 130 4.79 -7.54 -2.75
C THR A 130 6.21 -7.00 -2.74
N VAL A 131 6.43 -5.77 -3.18
CA VAL A 131 7.77 -5.15 -3.21
C VAL A 131 8.34 -4.99 -1.80
N ILE A 132 7.52 -4.55 -0.84
CA ILE A 132 7.98 -4.44 0.56
C ILE A 132 8.35 -5.81 1.13
N ALA A 133 7.54 -6.84 0.89
CA ALA A 133 7.82 -8.19 1.36
C ALA A 133 9.10 -8.75 0.74
N GLU A 134 9.30 -8.62 -0.57
CA GLU A 134 10.52 -9.04 -1.27
C GLU A 134 11.75 -8.30 -0.74
N GLY A 135 11.65 -6.99 -0.58
CA GLY A 135 12.76 -6.19 -0.06
C GLY A 135 13.13 -6.53 1.38
N LEU A 136 12.15 -6.76 2.25
CA LEU A 136 12.38 -7.21 3.62
C LEU A 136 13.04 -8.60 3.66
N ASP A 137 12.58 -9.52 2.81
CA ASP A 137 13.19 -10.86 2.70
C ASP A 137 14.66 -10.78 2.28
N LEU A 138 14.99 -9.95 1.29
CA LEU A 138 16.38 -9.69 0.88
C LEU A 138 17.24 -9.12 2.00
N LEU A 139 16.66 -8.33 2.90
CA LEU A 139 17.35 -7.77 4.07
C LEU A 139 17.36 -8.72 5.28
N GLY A 140 16.72 -9.88 5.18
CA GLY A 140 16.58 -10.83 6.27
C GLY A 140 15.64 -10.38 7.39
N VAL A 141 14.70 -9.50 7.10
CA VAL A 141 13.69 -8.98 8.05
C VAL A 141 12.34 -9.62 7.78
N ALA A 142 11.66 -10.08 8.82
CA ALA A 142 10.32 -10.64 8.68
C ALA A 142 9.28 -9.58 8.25
N ALA A 143 8.37 -9.99 7.38
CA ALA A 143 7.22 -9.19 6.93
C ALA A 143 5.93 -9.73 7.59
N PRO A 144 5.53 -9.25 8.79
CA PRO A 144 4.37 -9.76 9.48
C PRO A 144 3.07 -9.30 8.79
N ASP A 145 2.07 -10.18 8.76
CA ASP A 145 0.75 -9.89 8.21
C ASP A 145 -0.14 -9.09 9.18
N ARG A 146 0.24 -9.05 10.45
CA ARG A 146 -0.47 -8.32 11.52
C ARG A 146 0.51 -7.72 12.52
N MET A 147 0.16 -6.57 13.01
CA MET A 147 0.82 -5.91 14.14
C MET A 147 -0.24 -5.38 15.10
#